data_03c3d36f7f694aed201caae80f39e25b
#
_entry.id   03c3d36f7f694aed201caae80f39e25b
#
_cell.length_a   1.000
_cell.length_b   1.000
_cell.length_c   1.000
_cell.angle_alpha   90.00
_cell.angle_beta   90.00
_cell.angle_gamma   90.00
#
_symmetry.space_group_name_H-M   'P 1'
#
loop_
_entity.id
_entity.type
_entity.pdbx_description
1 polymer ?
#
loop_
_entity_poly.entity_id
_entity_poly.type
_entity_poly.pdbx_seq_one_letter_code
_entity_poly.pdbx_strand_id
1 'polypeptide(L)'
;MRLRPLIKNLNSFRAVNYQSPIHRVMDTTTKEQKLLKQEIKNYITNPITVNSYINGSQYIMEGHSNYHTSPLYNHPKLVHYNPIMTQPIYTAIKNHKQAKQRWLSVPIERRMEIMLKIADLIETKYYYKMLAATIVGQGKSIHEANIDAIQETIDFLRFNVDYSLQLLNKQPISTDSVTNISLYQPLQGVVASYTPFNFTAIAANLATAPLIWGNYVLWKPSEKALLSNYLFYEICMEAGVHTDILNFVVTDAVRFTDVITKTPDLGAILFTGSTFGYNSVLQKIHENYYDQVLKFDYIHKDHDITEYNYPRCIGETGGQNFHFVDIEANLDLVVEKTFNSAFGYSGQKCSACSRLYLPESMWEEFIEKMKQKINTIDKENYGVISGYSYYALNATINELKSKPSVEVFQFHENCDKISYFISPTVVLCHDKDESVLKDEFFGPILGVRLYKPENIDEIIRECQTSVPYALTGAIFSENQDFLESAVELFRENCGNMYINDQSTGAVVGQQPFGGFKASGTNDKAGDINFMLRLCNQQNIKINEL
;
A
#
# COMPACT_ATOMS: atom_id res chain seq x y z
N MET A 1 -39.36 -14.98 6.00
CA MET A 1 -40.02 -15.34 4.93
C MET A 1 -39.90 -14.53 3.63
N ARG A 2 -39.01 -13.53 3.55
CA ARG A 2 -38.63 -12.82 2.31
C ARG A 2 -37.13 -12.96 1.99
N LEU A 3 -36.47 -14.07 2.39
CA LEU A 3 -35.04 -14.28 2.16
C LEU A 3 -34.73 -14.98 0.80
N ARG A 4 -35.66 -15.77 0.25
CA ARG A 4 -35.51 -16.38 -1.09
C ARG A 4 -35.33 -15.38 -2.24
N PRO A 5 -35.95 -14.18 -2.25
CA PRO A 5 -35.70 -13.19 -3.32
C PRO A 5 -34.31 -12.60 -3.32
N LEU A 6 -33.64 -12.45 -2.15
CA LEU A 6 -32.30 -11.91 -2.04
C LEU A 6 -31.24 -12.83 -2.71
N ILE A 7 -31.35 -14.14 -2.55
CA ILE A 7 -30.44 -15.11 -3.15
C ILE A 7 -30.70 -15.27 -4.67
N LYS A 8 -31.96 -15.19 -5.10
CA LYS A 8 -32.30 -15.26 -6.55
C LYS A 8 -31.80 -14.05 -7.34
N ASN A 9 -31.75 -12.86 -6.72
CA ASN A 9 -31.25 -11.65 -7.38
C ASN A 9 -29.71 -11.67 -7.51
N LEU A 10 -28.98 -12.31 -6.59
CA LEU A 10 -27.52 -12.48 -6.69
C LEU A 10 -27.13 -13.37 -7.87
N ASN A 11 -27.93 -14.40 -8.19
CA ASN A 11 -27.68 -15.28 -9.33
C ASN A 11 -27.90 -14.62 -10.70
N SER A 12 -28.50 -13.42 -10.76
CA SER A 12 -28.67 -12.65 -11.99
C SER A 12 -27.51 -11.70 -12.29
N PHE A 13 -26.62 -11.46 -11.32
CA PHE A 13 -25.38 -10.76 -11.56
C PHE A 13 -24.45 -11.70 -12.33
N ARG A 14 -24.36 -11.55 -13.64
CA ARG A 14 -23.36 -12.26 -14.44
C ARG A 14 -21.99 -11.89 -13.87
N ALA A 15 -21.23 -12.90 -13.46
CA ALA A 15 -19.81 -12.74 -13.23
C ALA A 15 -19.25 -11.92 -14.40
N VAL A 16 -18.76 -10.73 -14.10
CA VAL A 16 -18.02 -9.97 -15.09
C VAL A 16 -16.82 -10.86 -15.41
N ASN A 17 -16.78 -11.41 -16.63
CA ASN A 17 -15.57 -12.07 -17.11
C ASN A 17 -14.49 -11.00 -17.18
N TYR A 18 -13.84 -10.80 -16.03
CA TYR A 18 -12.78 -9.82 -15.90
C TYR A 18 -11.54 -10.38 -16.61
N GLN A 19 -11.30 -9.85 -17.77
CA GLN A 19 -9.95 -9.88 -18.34
C GLN A 19 -9.24 -8.65 -17.77
N SER A 20 -8.11 -8.88 -17.10
CA SER A 20 -7.22 -7.79 -16.71
C SER A 20 -7.12 -6.80 -17.87
N PRO A 21 -7.29 -5.49 -17.65
CA PRO A 21 -7.20 -4.54 -18.74
C PRO A 21 -5.91 -4.83 -19.48
N ILE A 22 -6.01 -5.02 -20.79
CA ILE A 22 -4.84 -5.08 -21.68
C ILE A 22 -4.02 -3.88 -21.27
N HIS A 23 -2.80 -4.13 -20.77
CA HIS A 23 -1.89 -3.09 -20.30
C HIS A 23 -1.89 -1.99 -21.34
N ARG A 24 -2.63 -0.91 -21.07
CA ARG A 24 -2.59 0.27 -21.93
C ARG A 24 -1.21 0.86 -21.75
N VAL A 25 -0.28 0.38 -22.57
CA VAL A 25 0.98 1.09 -22.77
C VAL A 25 0.55 2.46 -23.24
N MET A 26 0.89 3.50 -22.46
CA MET A 26 0.67 4.87 -22.88
C MET A 26 1.31 5.00 -24.26
N ASP A 27 0.47 5.09 -25.28
CA ASP A 27 0.97 5.28 -26.64
C ASP A 27 1.73 6.60 -26.65
N THR A 28 3.00 6.56 -27.05
CA THR A 28 3.88 7.73 -27.10
C THR A 28 3.50 8.69 -28.22
N THR A 29 2.22 8.68 -28.66
CA THR A 29 1.72 9.61 -29.66
C THR A 29 1.90 11.04 -29.20
N THR A 30 2.24 11.91 -30.13
CA THR A 30 2.43 13.35 -29.90
C THR A 30 1.21 14.00 -29.25
N LYS A 31 0.01 13.44 -29.42
CA LYS A 31 -1.24 13.92 -28.84
C LYS A 31 -1.34 13.57 -27.36
N GLU A 32 -1.08 12.32 -26.96
CA GLU A 32 -1.15 11.85 -25.56
C GLU A 32 -0.10 12.54 -24.70
N GLN A 33 1.12 12.66 -25.21
CA GLN A 33 2.18 13.42 -24.54
C GLN A 33 1.82 14.89 -24.32
N LYS A 34 1.12 15.53 -25.29
CA LYS A 34 0.65 16.91 -25.12
C LYS A 34 -0.38 17.04 -24.03
N LEU A 35 -1.35 16.11 -23.96
CA LEU A 35 -2.39 16.11 -22.91
C LEU A 35 -1.77 15.93 -21.52
N LEU A 36 -0.87 14.95 -21.36
CA LEU A 36 -0.18 14.74 -20.09
C LEU A 36 0.66 15.96 -19.68
N LYS A 37 1.44 16.54 -20.59
CA LYS A 37 2.23 17.75 -20.33
C LYS A 37 1.36 18.94 -19.94
N GLN A 38 0.18 19.06 -20.52
CA GLN A 38 -0.79 20.11 -20.15
C GLN A 38 -1.29 19.94 -18.72
N GLU A 39 -1.67 18.72 -18.29
CA GLU A 39 -2.12 18.47 -16.93
C GLU A 39 -0.98 18.64 -15.90
N ILE A 40 0.24 18.18 -16.22
CA ILE A 40 1.44 18.42 -15.38
C ILE A 40 1.64 19.93 -15.18
N LYS A 41 1.64 20.71 -16.27
CA LYS A 41 1.79 22.17 -16.22
C LYS A 41 0.68 22.80 -15.39
N ASN A 42 -0.57 22.34 -15.55
CA ASN A 42 -1.71 22.86 -14.81
C ASN A 42 -1.51 22.70 -13.29
N TYR A 43 -1.14 21.53 -12.80
CA TYR A 43 -0.89 21.30 -11.38
C TYR A 43 0.28 22.12 -10.81
N ILE A 44 1.35 22.30 -11.60
CA ILE A 44 2.51 23.08 -11.17
C ILE A 44 2.18 24.58 -11.09
N THR A 45 1.36 25.09 -12.01
CA THR A 45 1.05 26.54 -12.09
C THR A 45 -0.16 26.96 -11.26
N ASN A 46 -1.07 26.04 -10.95
CA ASN A 46 -2.31 26.30 -10.25
C ASN A 46 -2.45 25.40 -9.02
N PRO A 47 -1.76 25.70 -7.90
CA PRO A 47 -1.92 24.96 -6.66
C PRO A 47 -3.37 24.90 -6.21
N ILE A 48 -3.81 23.73 -5.73
CA ILE A 48 -5.17 23.57 -5.22
C ILE A 48 -5.20 23.69 -3.69
N THR A 49 -6.39 23.97 -3.14
CA THR A 49 -6.62 23.89 -1.69
C THR A 49 -7.38 22.62 -1.37
N VAL A 50 -6.85 21.81 -0.47
CA VAL A 50 -7.47 20.57 -0.01
C VAL A 50 -7.90 20.72 1.44
N ASN A 51 -9.18 20.47 1.68
CA ASN A 51 -9.79 20.49 3.01
C ASN A 51 -10.20 19.06 3.42
N SER A 52 -10.51 18.88 4.70
CA SER A 52 -11.16 17.65 5.16
C SER A 52 -12.64 17.66 4.81
N TYR A 53 -13.16 16.48 4.49
CA TYR A 53 -14.58 16.24 4.23
C TYR A 53 -15.08 15.19 5.20
N ILE A 54 -16.02 15.57 6.07
CA ILE A 54 -16.52 14.71 7.16
C ILE A 54 -18.05 14.77 7.17
N ASN A 55 -18.70 13.63 7.10
CA ASN A 55 -20.17 13.50 7.07
C ASN A 55 -20.82 14.40 6.01
N GLY A 56 -20.19 14.52 4.83
CA GLY A 56 -20.67 15.35 3.74
C GLY A 56 -20.39 16.85 3.88
N SER A 57 -19.77 17.28 4.96
CA SER A 57 -19.41 18.68 5.20
C SER A 57 -17.92 18.92 5.01
N GLN A 58 -17.60 20.03 4.36
CA GLN A 58 -16.22 20.51 4.22
C GLN A 58 -15.81 21.26 5.49
N TYR A 59 -14.63 20.89 6.03
CA TYR A 59 -14.03 21.56 7.17
C TYR A 59 -12.89 22.45 6.71
N ILE A 60 -13.11 23.76 6.76
CA ILE A 60 -12.12 24.78 6.44
C ILE A 60 -11.49 25.25 7.74
N MET A 61 -10.17 25.05 7.89
CA MET A 61 -9.43 25.55 9.04
C MET A 61 -8.70 26.84 8.68
N GLU A 62 -8.87 27.85 9.51
CA GLU A 62 -8.10 29.09 9.41
C GLU A 62 -6.73 28.94 10.09
N GLY A 63 -5.72 29.64 9.61
CA GLY A 63 -4.39 29.64 10.21
C GLY A 63 -3.26 29.44 9.18
N HIS A 64 -2.09 29.01 9.66
CA HIS A 64 -0.94 28.76 8.79
C HIS A 64 -1.18 27.54 7.91
N SER A 65 -1.18 27.75 6.59
CA SER A 65 -1.31 26.67 5.62
C SER A 65 -0.03 25.85 5.54
N ASN A 66 -0.20 24.55 5.58
CA ASN A 66 0.83 23.59 5.19
C ASN A 66 0.80 23.39 3.67
N TYR A 67 1.86 22.83 3.14
CA TYR A 67 2.00 22.64 1.70
C TYR A 67 2.45 21.20 1.40
N HIS A 68 1.77 20.57 0.44
CA HIS A 68 2.34 19.44 -0.28
C HIS A 68 3.11 20.01 -1.47
N THR A 69 4.41 19.78 -1.50
CA THR A 69 5.32 20.23 -2.55
C THR A 69 5.73 19.05 -3.44
N SER A 70 5.95 19.34 -4.71
CA SER A 70 6.51 18.30 -5.61
C SER A 70 7.92 17.91 -5.15
N PRO A 71 8.28 16.63 -5.16
CA PRO A 71 9.66 16.21 -4.98
C PRO A 71 10.55 16.50 -6.21
N LEU A 72 9.94 16.89 -7.33
CA LEU A 72 10.57 17.21 -8.61
C LEU A 72 10.31 18.68 -9.01
N TYR A 73 10.80 19.09 -10.18
CA TYR A 73 10.49 20.36 -10.84
C TYR A 73 10.73 21.61 -9.97
N ASN A 74 11.85 21.69 -9.27
CA ASN A 74 12.19 22.79 -8.35
C ASN A 74 11.18 22.94 -7.18
N HIS A 75 10.58 21.84 -6.77
CA HIS A 75 9.71 21.72 -5.61
C HIS A 75 8.54 22.72 -5.54
N PRO A 76 7.76 22.89 -6.62
CA PRO A 76 6.61 23.79 -6.56
C PRO A 76 5.60 23.30 -5.53
N LYS A 77 4.89 24.25 -4.93
CA LYS A 77 3.74 23.98 -4.07
C LYS A 77 2.59 23.49 -4.94
N LEU A 78 2.06 22.31 -4.64
CA LEU A 78 0.96 21.69 -5.38
C LEU A 78 -0.38 21.80 -4.65
N VAL A 79 -0.33 21.66 -3.32
CA VAL A 79 -1.53 21.66 -2.48
C VAL A 79 -1.31 22.54 -1.26
N HIS A 80 -2.29 23.39 -0.98
CA HIS A 80 -2.44 24.09 0.29
C HIS A 80 -3.40 23.30 1.16
N TYR A 81 -3.06 23.04 2.43
CA TYR A 81 -3.95 22.34 3.34
C TYR A 81 -3.75 22.79 4.79
N ASN A 82 -4.81 22.68 5.57
CA ASN A 82 -4.78 22.92 7.02
C ASN A 82 -5.28 21.65 7.74
N PRO A 83 -4.44 21.01 8.58
CA PRO A 83 -4.86 19.85 9.33
C PRO A 83 -6.01 20.19 10.30
N ILE A 84 -7.04 19.34 10.32
CA ILE A 84 -8.14 19.52 11.28
C ILE A 84 -7.75 19.07 12.68
N MET A 85 -8.45 19.63 13.67
CA MET A 85 -8.35 19.24 15.06
C MET A 85 -9.15 17.96 15.37
N THR A 86 -9.15 17.53 16.60
CA THR A 86 -9.78 16.26 17.04
C THR A 86 -11.30 16.27 16.98
N GLN A 87 -11.94 17.40 17.29
CA GLN A 87 -13.40 17.50 17.42
C GLN A 87 -14.18 17.06 16.17
N PRO A 88 -13.80 17.43 14.93
CA PRO A 88 -14.48 16.94 13.74
C PRO A 88 -14.40 15.41 13.59
N ILE A 89 -13.29 14.80 14.00
CA ILE A 89 -13.12 13.34 13.93
C ILE A 89 -14.03 12.64 14.95
N TYR A 90 -14.13 13.15 16.18
CA TYR A 90 -15.12 12.66 17.17
C TYR A 90 -16.56 12.79 16.66
N THR A 91 -16.87 13.91 15.98
CA THR A 91 -18.20 14.11 15.37
C THR A 91 -18.45 13.09 14.26
N ALA A 92 -17.43 12.76 13.46
CA ALA A 92 -17.52 11.72 12.44
C ALA A 92 -17.90 10.37 13.09
N ILE A 93 -17.16 9.96 14.10
CA ILE A 93 -17.40 8.70 14.80
C ILE A 93 -18.80 8.67 15.41
N LYS A 94 -19.23 9.74 16.08
CA LYS A 94 -20.57 9.80 16.68
C LYS A 94 -21.71 9.61 15.67
N ASN A 95 -21.52 10.05 14.43
CA ASN A 95 -22.54 10.02 13.39
C ASN A 95 -22.46 8.81 12.45
N HIS A 96 -21.49 7.91 12.65
CA HIS A 96 -21.22 6.80 11.73
C HIS A 96 -22.43 5.86 11.53
N LYS A 97 -23.24 5.60 12.56
CA LYS A 97 -24.39 4.69 12.50
C LYS A 97 -25.41 5.14 11.46
N GLN A 98 -25.75 6.43 11.48
CA GLN A 98 -26.74 6.99 10.54
C GLN A 98 -26.21 6.98 9.11
N ALA A 99 -24.94 7.30 8.89
CA ALA A 99 -24.30 7.23 7.59
C ALA A 99 -24.27 5.77 7.07
N LYS A 100 -23.91 4.82 7.91
CA LYS A 100 -23.95 3.39 7.57
C LYS A 100 -25.35 2.93 7.19
N GLN A 101 -26.40 3.31 7.95
CA GLN A 101 -27.77 2.96 7.62
C GLN A 101 -28.19 3.48 6.24
N ARG A 102 -27.84 4.74 5.91
CA ARG A 102 -28.10 5.29 4.56
C ARG A 102 -27.37 4.53 3.46
N TRP A 103 -26.09 4.20 3.68
CA TRP A 103 -25.31 3.46 2.69
C TRP A 103 -25.74 2.01 2.58
N LEU A 104 -26.18 1.37 3.65
CA LEU A 104 -26.74 0.02 3.63
C LEU A 104 -28.12 -0.08 2.97
N SER A 105 -28.86 1.04 2.88
CA SER A 105 -30.09 1.08 2.07
C SER A 105 -29.83 1.00 0.56
N VAL A 106 -28.59 1.29 0.13
CA VAL A 106 -28.13 1.04 -1.24
C VAL A 106 -27.81 -0.45 -1.38
N PRO A 107 -28.44 -1.19 -2.31
CA PRO A 107 -28.16 -2.60 -2.51
C PRO A 107 -26.67 -2.86 -2.76
N ILE A 108 -26.17 -4.03 -2.34
CA ILE A 108 -24.73 -4.35 -2.47
C ILE A 108 -24.29 -4.35 -3.94
N GLU A 109 -25.15 -4.80 -4.85
CA GLU A 109 -24.90 -4.78 -6.29
C GLU A 109 -24.67 -3.36 -6.80
N ARG A 110 -25.48 -2.41 -6.31
CA ARG A 110 -25.31 -1.01 -6.68
C ARG A 110 -24.02 -0.40 -6.08
N ARG A 111 -23.63 -0.81 -4.89
CA ARG A 111 -22.35 -0.40 -4.31
C ARG A 111 -21.17 -0.93 -5.14
N MET A 112 -21.26 -2.18 -5.63
CA MET A 112 -20.29 -2.77 -6.55
C MET A 112 -20.25 -2.02 -7.89
N GLU A 113 -21.41 -1.68 -8.48
CA GLU A 113 -21.46 -0.86 -9.70
C GLU A 113 -20.80 0.50 -9.54
N ILE A 114 -20.90 1.12 -8.35
CA ILE A 114 -20.20 2.38 -8.06
C ILE A 114 -18.69 2.16 -8.08
N MET A 115 -18.15 1.07 -7.53
CA MET A 115 -16.72 0.74 -7.60
C MET A 115 -16.25 0.55 -9.04
N LEU A 116 -17.02 -0.17 -9.85
CA LEU A 116 -16.72 -0.33 -11.28
C LEU A 116 -16.76 1.01 -12.02
N LYS A 117 -17.71 1.89 -11.68
CA LYS A 117 -17.79 3.24 -12.27
C LYS A 117 -16.59 4.12 -11.89
N ILE A 118 -16.04 3.99 -10.67
CA ILE A 118 -14.78 4.67 -10.29
C ILE A 118 -13.67 4.21 -11.23
N ALA A 119 -13.52 2.91 -11.45
CA ALA A 119 -12.55 2.34 -12.37
C ALA A 119 -12.69 2.90 -13.79
N ASP A 120 -13.93 2.92 -14.32
CA ASP A 120 -14.21 3.44 -15.67
C ASP A 120 -13.90 4.95 -15.79
N LEU A 121 -14.19 5.73 -14.75
CA LEU A 121 -13.85 7.16 -14.72
C LEU A 121 -12.34 7.40 -14.74
N ILE A 122 -11.57 6.59 -14.03
CA ILE A 122 -10.10 6.65 -14.04
C ILE A 122 -9.59 6.29 -15.44
N GLU A 123 -10.07 5.20 -16.01
CA GLU A 123 -9.62 4.70 -17.31
C GLU A 123 -9.92 5.67 -18.46
N THR A 124 -10.96 6.49 -18.33
CA THR A 124 -11.46 7.37 -19.39
C THR A 124 -11.22 8.85 -19.09
N LYS A 125 -12.07 9.44 -18.26
CA LYS A 125 -12.14 10.89 -18.01
C LYS A 125 -10.93 11.43 -17.25
N TYR A 126 -10.45 10.68 -16.26
CA TYR A 126 -9.43 11.15 -15.31
C TYR A 126 -8.03 10.60 -15.59
N TYR A 127 -7.84 9.83 -16.66
CA TYR A 127 -6.58 9.15 -16.98
C TYR A 127 -5.37 10.07 -16.88
N TYR A 128 -5.31 11.14 -17.67
CA TYR A 128 -4.16 12.06 -17.68
C TYR A 128 -4.04 12.89 -16.40
N LYS A 129 -5.16 13.20 -15.74
CA LYS A 129 -5.14 13.92 -14.46
C LYS A 129 -4.55 13.07 -13.35
N MET A 130 -4.93 11.79 -13.26
CA MET A 130 -4.38 10.86 -12.27
C MET A 130 -2.89 10.60 -12.51
N LEU A 131 -2.49 10.40 -13.77
CA LEU A 131 -1.08 10.29 -14.13
C LEU A 131 -0.30 11.54 -13.70
N ALA A 132 -0.75 12.71 -14.12
CA ALA A 132 -0.08 13.99 -13.81
C ALA A 132 0.02 14.22 -12.30
N ALA A 133 -1.08 14.00 -11.55
CA ALA A 133 -1.10 14.18 -10.10
C ALA A 133 -0.09 13.27 -9.39
N THR A 134 0.05 12.01 -9.85
CA THR A 134 0.98 11.05 -9.29
C THR A 134 2.44 11.37 -9.68
N ILE A 135 2.68 11.78 -10.94
CA ILE A 135 4.01 12.20 -11.40
C ILE A 135 4.49 13.40 -10.58
N VAL A 136 3.74 14.50 -10.56
CA VAL A 136 4.20 15.73 -9.90
C VAL A 136 4.13 15.65 -8.38
N GLY A 137 3.13 14.95 -7.82
CA GLY A 137 2.91 14.87 -6.38
C GLY A 137 3.80 13.88 -5.67
N GLN A 138 4.12 12.77 -6.31
CA GLN A 138 4.87 11.66 -5.70
C GLN A 138 6.25 11.44 -6.33
N GLY A 139 6.55 12.09 -7.46
CA GLY A 139 7.84 11.95 -8.14
C GLY A 139 8.01 10.64 -8.91
N LYS A 140 6.92 10.05 -9.36
CA LYS A 140 6.97 8.83 -10.17
C LYS A 140 7.26 9.13 -11.64
N SER A 141 7.96 8.22 -12.31
CA SER A 141 8.06 8.24 -13.77
C SER A 141 6.69 8.01 -14.42
N ILE A 142 6.55 8.33 -15.70
CA ILE A 142 5.30 8.08 -16.45
C ILE A 142 4.92 6.61 -16.38
N HIS A 143 5.88 5.71 -16.51
CA HIS A 143 5.66 4.26 -16.47
C HIS A 143 5.16 3.81 -15.08
N GLU A 144 5.83 4.23 -14.01
CA GLU A 144 5.44 3.88 -12.64
C GLU A 144 4.09 4.49 -12.23
N ALA A 145 3.83 5.74 -12.64
CA ALA A 145 2.53 6.37 -12.38
C ALA A 145 1.38 5.68 -13.14
N ASN A 146 1.64 5.19 -14.38
CA ASN A 146 0.65 4.45 -15.14
C ASN A 146 0.34 3.08 -14.51
N ILE A 147 1.34 2.37 -14.02
CA ILE A 147 1.14 1.11 -13.27
C ILE A 147 0.33 1.40 -12.01
N ASP A 148 0.80 2.27 -11.14
CA ASP A 148 0.22 2.53 -9.83
C ASP A 148 -1.16 3.22 -9.92
N ALA A 149 -1.19 4.46 -10.43
CA ALA A 149 -2.38 5.30 -10.33
C ALA A 149 -3.49 4.90 -11.30
N ILE A 150 -3.19 4.13 -12.34
CA ILE A 150 -4.16 3.69 -13.34
C ILE A 150 -4.40 2.18 -13.22
N GLN A 151 -3.44 1.35 -13.60
CA GLN A 151 -3.65 -0.09 -13.76
C GLN A 151 -3.97 -0.77 -12.43
N GLU A 152 -3.11 -0.67 -11.44
CA GLU A 152 -3.34 -1.27 -10.12
C GLU A 152 -4.57 -0.70 -9.43
N THR A 153 -4.82 0.61 -9.54
CA THR A 153 -6.01 1.23 -8.95
C THR A 153 -7.29 0.67 -9.56
N ILE A 154 -7.35 0.54 -10.88
CA ILE A 154 -8.47 -0.06 -11.61
C ILE A 154 -8.62 -1.54 -11.25
N ASP A 155 -7.52 -2.28 -11.18
CA ASP A 155 -7.53 -3.70 -10.86
C ASP A 155 -8.03 -3.94 -9.43
N PHE A 156 -7.57 -3.20 -8.43
CA PHE A 156 -8.13 -3.30 -7.07
C PHE A 156 -9.64 -3.08 -7.04
N LEU A 157 -10.14 -2.05 -7.72
CA LEU A 157 -11.58 -1.76 -7.75
C LEU A 157 -12.38 -2.91 -8.36
N ARG A 158 -11.91 -3.47 -9.47
CA ARG A 158 -12.58 -4.53 -10.22
C ARG A 158 -12.46 -5.89 -9.51
N PHE A 159 -11.26 -6.27 -9.07
CA PHE A 159 -11.06 -7.54 -8.38
C PHE A 159 -11.73 -7.59 -7.02
N ASN A 160 -11.76 -6.51 -6.25
CA ASN A 160 -12.51 -6.48 -4.99
C ASN A 160 -14.00 -6.72 -5.18
N VAL A 161 -14.58 -6.25 -6.29
CA VAL A 161 -15.97 -6.60 -6.67
C VAL A 161 -16.10 -8.09 -6.96
N ASP A 162 -15.20 -8.67 -7.75
CA ASP A 162 -15.22 -10.08 -8.09
C ASP A 162 -15.06 -10.97 -6.84
N TYR A 163 -14.10 -10.68 -5.98
CA TYR A 163 -13.90 -11.40 -4.70
C TYR A 163 -15.10 -11.29 -3.77
N SER A 164 -15.77 -10.13 -3.75
CA SER A 164 -16.99 -9.97 -2.98
C SER A 164 -18.12 -10.83 -3.52
N LEU A 165 -18.26 -10.93 -4.84
CA LEU A 165 -19.21 -11.84 -5.50
C LEU A 165 -18.90 -13.31 -5.20
N GLN A 166 -17.63 -13.71 -5.22
CA GLN A 166 -17.22 -15.07 -4.87
C GLN A 166 -17.59 -15.39 -3.41
N LEU A 167 -17.38 -14.46 -2.46
CA LEU A 167 -17.80 -14.63 -1.06
C LEU A 167 -19.31 -14.76 -0.92
N LEU A 168 -20.10 -13.92 -1.59
CA LEU A 168 -21.55 -13.97 -1.57
C LEU A 168 -22.10 -15.30 -2.13
N ASN A 169 -21.43 -15.89 -3.11
CA ASN A 169 -21.79 -17.17 -3.70
C ASN A 169 -21.34 -18.38 -2.88
N LYS A 170 -20.39 -18.19 -1.94
CA LYS A 170 -19.90 -19.24 -1.05
C LYS A 170 -20.91 -19.48 0.08
N GLN A 171 -21.86 -20.38 -0.12
CA GLN A 171 -22.90 -20.70 0.84
C GLN A 171 -22.63 -22.06 1.52
N PRO A 172 -23.07 -22.24 2.80
CA PRO A 172 -22.94 -23.53 3.49
C PRO A 172 -23.88 -24.58 2.89
N ILE A 173 -23.56 -25.85 3.16
CA ILE A 173 -24.37 -26.98 2.68
C ILE A 173 -25.74 -26.95 3.35
N SER A 174 -26.80 -27.05 2.53
CA SER A 174 -28.18 -27.24 2.94
C SER A 174 -28.59 -28.70 2.68
N THR A 175 -29.61 -29.19 3.40
CA THR A 175 -30.22 -30.52 3.21
C THR A 175 -31.67 -30.36 2.77
N ASP A 176 -32.37 -31.46 2.52
CA ASP A 176 -33.78 -31.43 2.12
C ASP A 176 -34.69 -30.78 3.18
N SER A 177 -34.33 -30.88 4.47
CA SER A 177 -35.10 -30.36 5.61
C SER A 177 -34.50 -29.11 6.25
N VAL A 178 -33.33 -28.67 5.82
CA VAL A 178 -32.62 -27.54 6.43
C VAL A 178 -31.97 -26.66 5.38
N THR A 179 -32.34 -25.39 5.37
CA THR A 179 -31.65 -24.36 4.58
C THR A 179 -30.65 -23.63 5.46
N ASN A 180 -29.38 -23.59 5.03
CA ASN A 180 -28.30 -22.84 5.68
C ASN A 180 -27.87 -21.68 4.79
N ILE A 181 -27.71 -20.49 5.40
CA ILE A 181 -27.37 -19.25 4.69
C ILE A 181 -26.26 -18.52 5.44
N SER A 182 -25.25 -18.04 4.72
CA SER A 182 -24.29 -17.06 5.22
C SER A 182 -24.63 -15.66 4.71
N LEU A 183 -24.81 -14.74 5.63
CA LEU A 183 -24.95 -13.30 5.33
C LEU A 183 -23.68 -12.57 5.69
N TYR A 184 -23.25 -11.65 4.85
CA TYR A 184 -22.11 -10.80 5.08
C TYR A 184 -22.57 -9.38 5.40
N GLN A 185 -22.10 -8.85 6.51
CA GLN A 185 -22.51 -7.57 7.07
C GLN A 185 -21.27 -6.69 7.29
N PRO A 186 -21.41 -5.34 7.33
CA PRO A 186 -20.29 -4.47 7.68
C PRO A 186 -19.77 -4.76 9.08
N LEU A 187 -18.53 -4.40 9.31
CA LEU A 187 -17.94 -4.40 10.65
C LEU A 187 -18.74 -3.47 11.56
N GLN A 188 -18.80 -3.77 12.84
CA GLN A 188 -19.34 -2.83 13.81
C GLN A 188 -18.39 -1.63 13.93
N GLY A 189 -18.94 -0.42 14.14
CA GLY A 189 -18.14 0.79 14.27
C GLY A 189 -17.58 1.33 12.94
N VAL A 190 -16.45 2.02 13.03
CA VAL A 190 -15.78 2.70 11.94
C VAL A 190 -14.55 1.94 11.46
N VAL A 191 -14.19 2.10 10.19
CA VAL A 191 -12.92 1.65 9.62
C VAL A 191 -11.99 2.85 9.48
N ALA A 192 -10.84 2.80 10.12
CA ALA A 192 -9.82 3.85 10.02
C ALA A 192 -8.72 3.41 9.07
N SER A 193 -8.59 4.11 7.94
CA SER A 193 -7.64 3.80 6.87
C SER A 193 -6.49 4.79 6.87
N TYR A 194 -5.26 4.32 7.17
CA TYR A 194 -4.02 5.06 7.04
C TYR A 194 -3.35 4.66 5.74
N THR A 195 -3.14 5.62 4.86
CA THR A 195 -2.61 5.31 3.54
C THR A 195 -1.25 5.94 3.30
N PRO A 196 -0.36 5.25 2.57
CA PRO A 196 1.01 5.67 2.37
C PRO A 196 1.11 6.77 1.29
N PHE A 197 2.32 7.29 1.11
CA PHE A 197 2.58 8.26 0.03
C PHE A 197 3.00 7.61 -1.28
N ASN A 198 3.57 6.40 -1.21
CA ASN A 198 4.31 5.81 -2.31
C ASN A 198 3.45 5.08 -3.35
N PHE A 199 2.20 4.74 -3.02
CA PHE A 199 1.26 4.09 -3.95
C PHE A 199 -0.15 4.68 -3.86
N THR A 200 -0.61 5.28 -4.96
CA THR A 200 -1.99 5.76 -5.13
C THR A 200 -2.99 4.59 -5.12
N ALA A 201 -2.63 3.46 -5.73
CA ALA A 201 -3.45 2.25 -5.75
C ALA A 201 -3.73 1.69 -4.35
N ILE A 202 -2.70 1.64 -3.49
CA ILE A 202 -2.87 1.19 -2.10
C ILE A 202 -3.79 2.15 -1.34
N ALA A 203 -3.61 3.46 -1.52
CA ALA A 203 -4.48 4.46 -0.90
C ALA A 203 -5.93 4.30 -1.35
N ALA A 204 -6.17 4.09 -2.63
CA ALA A 204 -7.48 3.83 -3.22
C ALA A 204 -8.10 2.55 -2.67
N ASN A 205 -7.34 1.45 -2.60
CA ASN A 205 -7.81 0.17 -2.09
C ASN A 205 -8.25 0.25 -0.63
N LEU A 206 -7.42 0.82 0.25
CA LEU A 206 -7.74 0.93 1.67
C LEU A 206 -8.92 1.88 1.95
N ALA A 207 -9.17 2.86 1.07
CA ALA A 207 -10.29 3.77 1.18
C ALA A 207 -11.61 3.16 0.67
N THR A 208 -11.59 2.34 -0.38
CA THR A 208 -12.81 1.93 -1.10
C THR A 208 -13.23 0.47 -0.88
N ALA A 209 -12.30 -0.47 -0.68
CA ALA A 209 -12.64 -1.87 -0.45
C ALA A 209 -13.67 -2.07 0.70
N PRO A 210 -13.56 -1.37 1.84
CA PRO A 210 -14.54 -1.50 2.92
C PRO A 210 -15.94 -1.04 2.54
N LEU A 211 -16.09 -0.10 1.58
CA LEU A 211 -17.37 0.48 1.18
C LEU A 211 -18.30 -0.55 0.53
N ILE A 212 -17.74 -1.57 -0.14
CA ILE A 212 -18.52 -2.65 -0.77
C ILE A 212 -19.40 -3.35 0.28
N TRP A 213 -18.84 -3.63 1.46
CA TRP A 213 -19.56 -4.28 2.55
C TRP A 213 -20.45 -3.33 3.36
N GLY A 214 -20.37 -2.03 3.12
CA GLY A 214 -21.17 -1.02 3.82
C GLY A 214 -20.48 -0.38 5.01
N ASN A 215 -19.17 -0.49 5.11
CA ASN A 215 -18.41 0.13 6.21
C ASN A 215 -18.35 1.66 6.07
N TYR A 216 -18.32 2.31 7.22
CA TYR A 216 -18.02 3.74 7.35
C TYR A 216 -16.51 3.92 7.42
N VAL A 217 -15.95 4.72 6.54
CA VAL A 217 -14.50 4.88 6.40
C VAL A 217 -14.05 6.28 6.80
N LEU A 218 -13.09 6.33 7.72
CA LEU A 218 -12.28 7.50 8.03
C LEU A 218 -10.93 7.32 7.31
N TRP A 219 -10.75 7.96 6.19
CA TRP A 219 -9.55 7.88 5.38
C TRP A 219 -8.59 9.02 5.72
N LYS A 220 -7.46 8.68 6.34
CA LYS A 220 -6.34 9.59 6.59
C LYS A 220 -5.27 9.38 5.51
N PRO A 221 -5.23 10.23 4.47
CA PRO A 221 -4.19 10.17 3.45
C PRO A 221 -2.85 10.63 4.01
N SER A 222 -1.76 10.22 3.35
CA SER A 222 -0.45 10.83 3.58
C SER A 222 -0.44 12.28 3.08
N GLU A 223 0.10 13.19 3.87
CA GLU A 223 0.24 14.60 3.48
C GLU A 223 1.16 14.77 2.26
N LYS A 224 2.05 13.80 2.01
CA LYS A 224 2.96 13.77 0.86
C LYS A 224 2.32 13.23 -0.44
N ALA A 225 1.05 12.82 -0.40
CA ALA A 225 0.29 12.34 -1.56
C ALA A 225 -1.11 12.97 -1.66
N LEU A 226 -1.30 14.16 -1.06
CA LEU A 226 -2.63 14.79 -1.02
C LEU A 226 -3.19 15.10 -2.40
N LEU A 227 -2.37 15.44 -3.39
CA LEU A 227 -2.84 15.78 -4.73
C LEU A 227 -3.56 14.61 -5.40
N SER A 228 -2.90 13.44 -5.50
CA SER A 228 -3.47 12.26 -6.13
C SER A 228 -4.63 11.67 -5.32
N ASN A 229 -4.49 11.65 -3.98
CA ASN A 229 -5.51 11.09 -3.09
C ASN A 229 -6.79 11.94 -3.06
N TYR A 230 -6.66 13.27 -3.09
CA TYR A 230 -7.81 14.16 -3.16
C TYR A 230 -8.53 14.04 -4.51
N LEU A 231 -7.78 13.98 -5.61
CA LEU A 231 -8.38 13.72 -6.92
C LEU A 231 -9.14 12.39 -6.95
N PHE A 232 -8.58 11.33 -6.36
CA PHE A 232 -9.27 10.05 -6.25
C PHE A 232 -10.55 10.15 -5.38
N TYR A 233 -10.51 10.91 -4.28
CA TYR A 233 -11.70 11.20 -3.47
C TYR A 233 -12.80 11.89 -4.31
N GLU A 234 -12.45 12.91 -5.11
CA GLU A 234 -13.40 13.59 -6.01
C GLU A 234 -14.02 12.62 -7.03
N ILE A 235 -13.22 11.70 -7.59
CA ILE A 235 -13.69 10.66 -8.51
C ILE A 235 -14.69 9.72 -7.81
N CYS A 236 -14.43 9.34 -6.55
CA CYS A 236 -15.37 8.55 -5.77
C CYS A 236 -16.73 9.25 -5.59
N MET A 237 -16.70 10.56 -5.30
CA MET A 237 -17.93 11.36 -5.15
C MET A 237 -18.70 11.46 -6.48
N GLU A 238 -18.00 11.71 -7.59
CA GLU A 238 -18.63 11.74 -8.93
C GLU A 238 -19.22 10.38 -9.33
N ALA A 239 -18.59 9.29 -8.94
CA ALA A 239 -19.10 7.95 -9.22
C ALA A 239 -20.40 7.62 -8.46
N GLY A 240 -20.65 8.30 -7.32
CA GLY A 240 -21.85 8.15 -6.51
C GLY A 240 -21.61 7.54 -5.14
N VAL A 241 -20.38 7.51 -4.64
CA VAL A 241 -20.13 7.24 -3.22
C VAL A 241 -20.78 8.34 -2.39
N HIS A 242 -21.53 7.98 -1.34
CA HIS A 242 -22.15 8.96 -0.48
C HIS A 242 -21.09 9.77 0.27
N THR A 243 -21.27 11.08 0.33
CA THR A 243 -20.31 12.01 0.94
C THR A 243 -20.12 11.83 2.45
N ASP A 244 -21.03 11.11 3.09
CA ASP A 244 -21.01 10.85 4.53
C ASP A 244 -20.48 9.47 4.91
N ILE A 245 -20.23 8.56 3.94
CA ILE A 245 -19.71 7.23 4.22
C ILE A 245 -18.19 7.12 4.05
N LEU A 246 -17.61 7.86 3.11
CA LEU A 246 -16.18 8.01 2.89
C LEU A 246 -15.74 9.40 3.33
N ASN A 247 -15.02 9.47 4.44
CA ASN A 247 -14.56 10.73 5.02
C ASN A 247 -13.08 10.92 4.71
N PHE A 248 -12.74 12.05 4.12
CA PHE A 248 -11.35 12.44 3.78
C PHE A 248 -10.79 13.31 4.90
N VAL A 249 -9.88 12.77 5.71
CA VAL A 249 -9.43 13.36 6.97
C VAL A 249 -7.98 13.85 6.85
N VAL A 250 -7.80 15.13 6.59
CA VAL A 250 -6.48 15.77 6.51
C VAL A 250 -6.05 16.18 7.91
N THR A 251 -5.21 15.39 8.55
CA THR A 251 -4.66 15.61 9.89
C THR A 251 -3.37 14.81 10.09
N ASP A 252 -2.59 15.15 11.12
CA ASP A 252 -1.41 14.34 11.47
C ASP A 252 -1.79 12.96 12.04
N ALA A 253 -0.88 12.00 11.89
CA ALA A 253 -1.13 10.61 12.26
C ALA A 253 -1.31 10.43 13.78
N VAL A 254 -0.59 11.20 14.61
CA VAL A 254 -0.66 11.09 16.08
C VAL A 254 -2.04 11.52 16.56
N ARG A 255 -2.51 12.67 16.10
CA ARG A 255 -3.85 13.19 16.43
C ARG A 255 -4.97 12.26 15.97
N PHE A 256 -4.86 11.74 14.75
CA PHE A 256 -5.83 10.78 14.23
C PHE A 256 -5.87 9.51 15.09
N THR A 257 -4.70 8.93 15.40
CA THR A 257 -4.56 7.74 16.23
C THR A 257 -5.14 7.97 17.63
N ASP A 258 -4.83 9.10 18.25
CA ASP A 258 -5.35 9.43 19.61
C ASP A 258 -6.88 9.45 19.67
N VAL A 259 -7.54 9.90 18.58
CA VAL A 259 -9.01 9.93 18.56
C VAL A 259 -9.60 8.55 18.30
N ILE A 260 -9.13 7.86 17.25
CA ILE A 260 -9.77 6.60 16.84
C ILE A 260 -9.53 5.45 17.80
N THR A 261 -8.41 5.43 18.52
CA THR A 261 -8.10 4.37 19.48
C THR A 261 -8.83 4.53 20.81
N LYS A 262 -9.37 5.72 21.10
CA LYS A 262 -10.15 5.99 22.31
C LYS A 262 -11.65 5.72 22.14
N THR A 263 -12.11 5.35 20.96
CA THR A 263 -13.52 5.06 20.74
C THR A 263 -13.82 3.56 20.84
N PRO A 264 -14.89 3.15 21.52
CA PRO A 264 -15.37 1.77 21.49
C PRO A 264 -15.91 1.36 20.10
N ASP A 265 -16.24 2.35 19.27
CA ASP A 265 -16.79 2.16 17.93
C ASP A 265 -15.71 1.90 16.86
N LEU A 266 -14.50 1.48 17.24
CA LEU A 266 -13.47 1.10 16.27
C LEU A 266 -13.70 -0.33 15.76
N GLY A 267 -14.03 -0.48 14.49
CA GLY A 267 -14.26 -1.78 13.85
C GLY A 267 -13.00 -2.36 13.20
N ALA A 268 -12.22 -1.52 12.55
CA ALA A 268 -10.94 -1.93 11.96
C ALA A 268 -9.95 -0.78 11.80
N ILE A 269 -8.67 -1.14 11.79
CA ILE A 269 -7.55 -0.34 11.29
C ILE A 269 -7.05 -0.98 10.01
N LEU A 270 -7.01 -0.21 8.93
CA LEU A 270 -6.30 -0.55 7.70
C LEU A 270 -5.08 0.37 7.61
N PHE A 271 -3.91 -0.21 7.64
CA PHE A 271 -2.68 0.56 7.74
C PHE A 271 -1.67 0.11 6.69
N THR A 272 -1.15 1.06 5.92
CA THR A 272 0.08 0.86 5.15
C THR A 272 1.03 2.02 5.44
N GLY A 273 2.22 1.69 5.94
CA GLY A 273 3.20 2.69 6.35
C GLY A 273 4.42 2.08 7.02
N SER A 274 5.11 2.84 7.88
CA SER A 274 6.28 2.33 8.60
C SER A 274 5.91 1.33 9.69
N THR A 275 6.76 0.34 9.93
CA THR A 275 6.63 -0.63 11.04
C THR A 275 6.51 0.08 12.39
N PHE A 276 7.30 1.13 12.61
CA PHE A 276 7.21 1.96 13.83
C PHE A 276 5.82 2.60 13.98
N GLY A 277 5.27 3.15 12.88
CA GLY A 277 3.93 3.77 12.90
C GLY A 277 2.84 2.76 13.23
N TYR A 278 2.87 1.58 12.63
CA TYR A 278 1.91 0.51 12.92
C TYR A 278 1.98 0.02 14.37
N ASN A 279 3.20 -0.24 14.86
CA ASN A 279 3.40 -0.64 16.25
C ASN A 279 2.91 0.42 17.24
N SER A 280 3.09 1.71 16.93
CA SER A 280 2.57 2.81 17.76
C SER A 280 1.03 2.82 17.78
N VAL A 281 0.38 2.53 16.66
CA VAL A 281 -1.09 2.41 16.60
C VAL A 281 -1.57 1.21 17.43
N LEU A 282 -0.93 0.03 17.29
CA LEU A 282 -1.26 -1.16 18.07
C LEU A 282 -1.08 -0.94 19.56
N GLN A 283 0.02 -0.29 19.97
CA GLN A 283 0.26 0.06 21.37
C GLN A 283 -0.90 0.92 21.92
N LYS A 284 -1.31 1.95 21.18
CA LYS A 284 -2.43 2.82 21.60
C LYS A 284 -3.77 2.08 21.67
N ILE A 285 -4.03 1.15 20.76
CA ILE A 285 -5.21 0.29 20.84
C ILE A 285 -5.16 -0.54 22.11
N HIS A 286 -4.03 -1.18 22.41
CA HIS A 286 -3.86 -1.99 23.62
C HIS A 286 -4.03 -1.19 24.90
N GLU A 287 -3.39 -0.02 25.01
CA GLU A 287 -3.49 0.86 26.17
C GLU A 287 -4.94 1.27 26.43
N ASN A 288 -5.62 1.77 25.39
CA ASN A 288 -6.99 2.24 25.51
C ASN A 288 -8.01 1.11 25.70
N TYR A 289 -7.78 -0.03 25.03
CA TYR A 289 -8.58 -1.23 25.17
C TYR A 289 -8.54 -1.76 26.62
N TYR A 290 -7.35 -1.92 27.16
CA TYR A 290 -7.14 -2.41 28.51
C TYR A 290 -7.83 -1.52 29.54
N ASP A 291 -7.69 -0.20 29.38
CA ASP A 291 -8.33 0.77 30.26
C ASP A 291 -9.86 0.75 30.20
N GLN A 292 -10.42 0.47 29.02
CA GLN A 292 -11.87 0.43 28.83
C GLN A 292 -12.48 -0.91 29.24
N VAL A 293 -11.83 -2.03 28.93
CA VAL A 293 -12.38 -3.39 29.16
C VAL A 293 -12.16 -3.88 30.55
N LEU A 294 -10.97 -3.74 31.11
CA LEU A 294 -10.69 -4.24 32.45
C LEU A 294 -11.33 -3.41 33.56
N LYS A 295 -11.51 -2.11 33.35
CA LYS A 295 -12.37 -1.30 34.25
C LYS A 295 -13.82 -1.74 34.17
N PHE A 296 -14.18 -2.44 33.11
CA PHE A 296 -15.54 -2.82 32.77
C PHE A 296 -16.00 -4.12 33.40
N ASP A 297 -15.21 -5.18 33.33
CA ASP A 297 -15.55 -6.51 33.82
C ASP A 297 -15.70 -6.58 35.36
N TYR A 298 -15.12 -5.62 36.08
CA TYR A 298 -15.04 -5.70 37.53
C TYR A 298 -15.85 -4.65 38.32
N ILE A 299 -16.27 -3.54 37.75
CA ILE A 299 -16.71 -2.40 38.56
C ILE A 299 -18.11 -1.83 38.22
N HIS A 300 -18.66 -2.00 37.05
CA HIS A 300 -19.90 -1.30 36.67
C HIS A 300 -20.96 -2.17 36.00
N LYS A 301 -21.97 -2.53 36.80
CA LYS A 301 -23.22 -3.14 36.31
C LYS A 301 -24.19 -2.15 35.64
N ASP A 302 -23.85 -0.87 35.57
CA ASP A 302 -24.81 0.21 35.24
C ASP A 302 -24.49 0.99 33.96
N HIS A 303 -23.57 0.51 33.09
CA HIS A 303 -23.36 1.14 31.81
C HIS A 303 -23.95 0.30 30.68
N ASP A 304 -24.72 0.97 29.83
CA ASP A 304 -25.35 0.45 28.61
C ASP A 304 -24.29 0.17 27.56
N ILE A 305 -23.44 -0.87 27.75
CA ILE A 305 -22.46 -1.28 26.78
C ILE A 305 -23.10 -2.26 25.83
N THR A 306 -23.79 -1.69 24.90
CA THR A 306 -24.32 -2.43 23.75
C THR A 306 -23.31 -2.55 22.61
N GLU A 307 -22.15 -1.85 22.71
CA GLU A 307 -21.22 -1.73 21.59
C GLU A 307 -19.76 -1.84 22.05
N TYR A 308 -19.25 -3.02 21.94
CA TYR A 308 -17.86 -3.32 22.18
C TYR A 308 -17.32 -4.22 21.07
N ASN A 309 -16.20 -3.81 20.45
CA ASN A 309 -15.58 -4.52 19.35
C ASN A 309 -14.13 -4.86 19.63
N TYR A 310 -13.72 -6.03 19.15
CA TYR A 310 -12.30 -6.30 18.90
C TYR A 310 -11.94 -5.75 17.51
N PRO A 311 -11.23 -4.62 17.41
CA PRO A 311 -10.93 -4.04 16.12
C PRO A 311 -10.03 -4.97 15.31
N ARG A 312 -10.31 -5.12 14.04
CA ARG A 312 -9.42 -5.85 13.13
C ARG A 312 -8.25 -4.95 12.77
N CYS A 313 -7.05 -5.39 13.10
CA CYS A 313 -5.84 -4.68 12.75
C CYS A 313 -5.22 -5.35 11.51
N ILE A 314 -5.29 -4.67 10.37
CA ILE A 314 -4.76 -5.11 9.09
C ILE A 314 -3.62 -4.15 8.74
N GLY A 315 -2.39 -4.65 8.72
CA GLY A 315 -1.20 -3.84 8.55
C GLY A 315 -0.28 -4.41 7.47
N GLU A 316 0.17 -3.52 6.59
CA GLU A 316 1.29 -3.74 5.69
C GLU A 316 2.35 -2.68 5.99
N THR A 317 3.56 -3.14 6.31
CA THR A 317 4.61 -2.27 6.84
C THR A 317 5.90 -2.39 6.05
N GLY A 318 7.04 -2.09 6.67
CA GLY A 318 8.34 -2.08 6.04
C GLY A 318 8.83 -3.45 5.59
N GLY A 319 9.91 -3.43 4.85
CA GLY A 319 10.61 -4.61 4.38
C GLY A 319 12.11 -4.36 4.27
N GLN A 320 12.89 -5.43 4.46
CA GLN A 320 14.32 -5.46 4.18
C GLN A 320 14.56 -6.65 3.27
N ASN A 321 14.06 -6.52 2.04
CA ASN A 321 13.90 -7.60 1.10
C ASN A 321 15.23 -8.04 0.48
N PHE A 322 15.30 -9.30 0.06
CA PHE A 322 16.52 -9.88 -0.43
C PHE A 322 16.42 -10.37 -1.88
N HIS A 323 17.53 -10.31 -2.58
CA HIS A 323 17.82 -11.10 -3.76
C HIS A 323 18.94 -12.09 -3.43
N PHE A 324 18.69 -13.36 -3.61
CA PHE A 324 19.66 -14.44 -3.42
C PHE A 324 20.06 -15.02 -4.77
N VAL A 325 21.34 -14.94 -5.09
CA VAL A 325 21.87 -15.32 -6.41
C VAL A 325 22.75 -16.55 -6.27
N ASP A 326 22.37 -17.62 -6.95
CA ASP A 326 23.17 -18.82 -7.07
C ASP A 326 24.30 -18.65 -8.09
N ILE A 327 25.33 -19.51 -8.02
CA ILE A 327 26.49 -19.48 -8.93
C ILE A 327 26.08 -19.76 -10.39
N GLU A 328 25.00 -20.52 -10.62
CA GLU A 328 24.46 -20.84 -11.93
C GLU A 328 23.40 -19.81 -12.42
N ALA A 329 23.31 -18.64 -11.80
CA ALA A 329 22.35 -17.61 -12.20
C ALA A 329 22.83 -16.85 -13.45
N ASN A 330 21.88 -16.40 -14.27
CA ASN A 330 22.14 -15.49 -15.39
C ASN A 330 22.41 -14.08 -14.86
N LEU A 331 23.66 -13.65 -14.92
CA LEU A 331 24.08 -12.37 -14.33
C LEU A 331 23.41 -11.14 -14.99
N ASP A 332 23.15 -11.15 -16.30
CA ASP A 332 22.46 -10.05 -16.96
C ASP A 332 21.04 -9.88 -16.42
N LEU A 333 20.34 -10.99 -16.21
CA LEU A 333 19.02 -11.00 -15.59
C LEU A 333 19.07 -10.51 -14.13
N VAL A 334 20.05 -10.98 -13.35
CA VAL A 334 20.27 -10.53 -11.96
C VAL A 334 20.46 -9.02 -11.90
N VAL A 335 21.33 -8.46 -12.74
CA VAL A 335 21.59 -7.02 -12.79
C VAL A 335 20.32 -6.25 -13.14
N GLU A 336 19.60 -6.68 -14.18
CA GLU A 336 18.37 -6.01 -14.62
C GLU A 336 17.29 -6.00 -13.54
N LYS A 337 17.00 -7.18 -12.98
CA LYS A 337 15.93 -7.34 -11.98
C LYS A 337 16.30 -6.70 -10.64
N THR A 338 17.58 -6.74 -10.25
CA THR A 338 18.05 -6.08 -9.03
C THR A 338 18.03 -4.56 -9.19
N PHE A 339 18.45 -4.03 -10.35
CA PHE A 339 18.37 -2.60 -10.63
C PHE A 339 16.92 -2.09 -10.53
N ASN A 340 15.98 -2.74 -11.19
CA ASN A 340 14.57 -2.37 -11.16
C ASN A 340 13.99 -2.46 -9.74
N SER A 341 14.37 -3.48 -8.97
CA SER A 341 13.86 -3.74 -7.63
C SER A 341 14.45 -2.78 -6.59
N ALA A 342 15.75 -2.52 -6.64
CA ALA A 342 16.44 -1.70 -5.64
C ALA A 342 16.26 -0.20 -5.90
N PHE A 343 16.23 0.20 -7.17
CA PHE A 343 16.32 1.61 -7.55
C PHE A 343 15.07 2.16 -8.24
N GLY A 344 14.13 1.32 -8.67
CA GLY A 344 12.84 1.79 -9.17
C GLY A 344 12.15 2.69 -8.14
N TYR A 345 11.62 3.84 -8.58
CA TYR A 345 11.03 4.86 -7.72
C TYR A 345 11.96 5.31 -6.57
N SER A 346 13.25 5.44 -6.86
CA SER A 346 14.28 5.82 -5.87
C SER A 346 14.31 4.91 -4.64
N GLY A 347 14.00 3.61 -4.79
CA GLY A 347 13.96 2.64 -3.69
C GLY A 347 12.84 2.85 -2.67
N GLN A 348 11.84 3.69 -2.97
CA GLN A 348 10.76 4.04 -2.05
C GLN A 348 9.57 3.06 -2.13
N LYS A 349 9.86 1.78 -2.16
CA LYS A 349 8.88 0.69 -2.15
C LYS A 349 9.15 -0.22 -0.96
N CYS A 350 8.10 -0.61 -0.24
CA CYS A 350 8.23 -1.58 0.84
C CYS A 350 8.83 -2.92 0.36
N SER A 351 8.62 -3.25 -0.93
CA SER A 351 9.15 -4.44 -1.61
C SER A 351 10.51 -4.24 -2.30
N ALA A 352 11.14 -3.05 -2.21
CA ALA A 352 12.43 -2.81 -2.84
C ALA A 352 13.50 -3.80 -2.36
N CYS A 353 14.36 -4.26 -3.26
CA CYS A 353 15.51 -5.06 -2.90
C CYS A 353 16.52 -4.20 -2.11
N SER A 354 16.71 -4.54 -0.84
CA SER A 354 17.64 -3.83 0.05
C SER A 354 18.92 -4.62 0.28
N ARG A 355 18.89 -5.95 0.08
CA ARG A 355 20.00 -6.88 0.33
C ARG A 355 20.20 -7.81 -0.86
N LEU A 356 21.41 -7.82 -1.39
CA LEU A 356 21.82 -8.74 -2.44
C LEU A 356 22.88 -9.70 -1.88
N TYR A 357 22.63 -10.99 -1.96
CA TYR A 357 23.59 -12.05 -1.67
C TYR A 357 24.11 -12.60 -3.00
N LEU A 358 25.41 -12.37 -3.28
CA LEU A 358 25.99 -12.61 -4.60
C LEU A 358 27.27 -13.48 -4.48
N PRO A 359 27.47 -14.48 -5.35
CA PRO A 359 28.75 -15.18 -5.45
C PRO A 359 29.91 -14.21 -5.71
N GLU A 360 31.00 -14.37 -4.97
CA GLU A 360 32.19 -13.49 -5.07
C GLU A 360 32.74 -13.41 -6.49
N SER A 361 32.67 -14.50 -7.25
CA SER A 361 33.14 -14.58 -8.65
C SER A 361 32.34 -13.70 -9.62
N MET A 362 31.12 -13.26 -9.25
CA MET A 362 30.27 -12.43 -10.10
C MET A 362 30.42 -10.93 -9.82
N TRP A 363 31.10 -10.54 -8.75
CA TRP A 363 31.08 -9.17 -8.23
C TRP A 363 31.59 -8.13 -9.22
N GLU A 364 32.77 -8.33 -9.79
CA GLU A 364 33.42 -7.34 -10.68
C GLU A 364 32.54 -7.04 -11.92
N GLU A 365 31.98 -8.09 -12.50
CA GLU A 365 31.10 -7.93 -13.66
C GLU A 365 29.76 -7.32 -13.25
N PHE A 366 29.20 -7.71 -12.10
CA PHE A 366 27.95 -7.15 -11.57
C PHE A 366 28.03 -5.64 -11.37
N ILE A 367 29.10 -5.15 -10.67
CA ILE A 367 29.20 -3.72 -10.35
C ILE A 367 29.42 -2.85 -11.58
N GLU A 368 30.17 -3.35 -12.59
CA GLU A 368 30.35 -2.62 -13.84
C GLU A 368 29.06 -2.54 -14.66
N LYS A 369 28.30 -3.63 -14.76
CA LYS A 369 27.00 -3.64 -15.44
C LYS A 369 25.97 -2.77 -14.68
N MET A 370 25.98 -2.80 -13.34
CA MET A 370 25.11 -1.97 -12.51
C MET A 370 25.41 -0.48 -12.72
N LYS A 371 26.69 -0.09 -12.78
CA LYS A 371 27.10 1.27 -13.10
C LYS A 371 26.58 1.74 -14.45
N GLN A 372 26.65 0.88 -15.49
CA GLN A 372 26.11 1.22 -16.81
C GLN A 372 24.61 1.51 -16.74
N LYS A 373 23.84 0.71 -16.01
CA LYS A 373 22.41 0.94 -15.81
C LYS A 373 22.13 2.22 -15.00
N ILE A 374 22.86 2.47 -13.94
CA ILE A 374 22.70 3.68 -13.10
C ILE A 374 22.95 4.95 -13.94
N ASN A 375 23.89 4.91 -14.87
CA ASN A 375 24.17 6.04 -15.76
C ASN A 375 23.02 6.38 -16.74
N THR A 376 22.03 5.50 -16.91
CA THR A 376 20.85 5.78 -17.75
C THR A 376 19.74 6.54 -17.02
N ILE A 377 19.88 6.77 -15.70
CA ILE A 377 18.84 7.44 -14.89
C ILE A 377 18.75 8.93 -15.24
N ASP A 378 17.53 9.37 -15.53
CA ASP A 378 17.21 10.78 -15.68
C ASP A 378 17.10 11.45 -14.28
N LYS A 379 18.10 12.22 -13.91
CA LYS A 379 18.22 12.88 -12.59
C LYS A 379 17.11 13.90 -12.32
N GLU A 380 16.51 14.49 -13.33
CA GLU A 380 15.43 15.47 -13.16
C GLU A 380 14.11 14.81 -12.76
N ASN A 381 13.91 13.57 -13.22
CA ASN A 381 12.71 12.78 -12.98
C ASN A 381 12.94 11.62 -11.99
N TYR A 382 13.99 11.71 -11.18
CA TYR A 382 14.33 10.71 -10.19
C TYR A 382 14.69 11.40 -8.86
N GLY A 383 13.92 11.16 -7.81
CA GLY A 383 14.15 11.78 -6.51
C GLY A 383 13.31 11.16 -5.40
N VAL A 384 13.76 11.38 -4.16
CA VAL A 384 13.00 10.94 -2.98
C VAL A 384 11.94 11.97 -2.62
N ILE A 385 10.91 11.51 -1.89
CA ILE A 385 9.63 12.22 -1.69
C ILE A 385 9.74 13.59 -1.01
N SER A 386 10.80 13.89 -0.29
CA SER A 386 10.91 15.12 0.49
C SER A 386 12.35 15.48 0.82
N GLY A 387 12.59 16.76 1.15
CA GLY A 387 13.87 17.22 1.66
C GLY A 387 14.29 16.48 2.94
N TYR A 388 13.36 16.15 3.83
CA TYR A 388 13.67 15.34 5.01
C TYR A 388 14.28 13.97 4.63
N SER A 389 13.63 13.25 3.69
CA SER A 389 14.15 11.96 3.19
C SER A 389 15.50 12.14 2.51
N TYR A 390 15.66 13.21 1.70
CA TYR A 390 16.92 13.54 1.04
C TYR A 390 18.06 13.72 2.03
N TYR A 391 17.88 14.60 3.04
CA TYR A 391 18.95 14.91 4.00
C TYR A 391 19.27 13.71 4.90
N ALA A 392 18.29 12.93 5.30
CA ALA A 392 18.49 11.71 6.08
C ALA A 392 19.32 10.68 5.30
N LEU A 393 18.92 10.37 4.05
CA LEU A 393 19.64 9.42 3.21
C LEU A 393 21.06 9.88 2.86
N ASN A 394 21.22 11.17 2.56
CA ASN A 394 22.54 11.73 2.29
C ASN A 394 23.48 11.65 3.50
N ALA A 395 22.97 11.89 4.70
CA ALA A 395 23.71 11.70 5.94
C ALA A 395 24.12 10.24 6.15
N THR A 396 23.20 9.30 5.94
CA THR A 396 23.47 7.85 6.01
C THR A 396 24.55 7.44 5.00
N ILE A 397 24.48 7.87 3.74
CA ILE A 397 25.49 7.54 2.74
C ILE A 397 26.86 8.09 3.13
N ASN A 398 26.92 9.32 3.67
CA ASN A 398 28.17 9.91 4.13
C ASN A 398 28.75 9.18 5.36
N GLU A 399 27.91 8.72 6.27
CA GLU A 399 28.31 7.86 7.38
C GLU A 399 28.90 6.55 6.86
N LEU A 400 28.21 5.86 5.95
CA LEU A 400 28.69 4.61 5.34
C LEU A 400 30.05 4.79 4.66
N LYS A 401 30.28 5.91 3.93
CA LYS A 401 31.56 6.22 3.32
C LYS A 401 32.72 6.37 4.31
N SER A 402 32.44 6.62 5.57
CA SER A 402 33.45 6.76 6.63
C SER A 402 33.80 5.43 7.32
N LYS A 403 33.04 4.37 7.09
CA LYS A 403 33.22 3.06 7.73
C LYS A 403 34.20 2.19 6.96
N PRO A 404 35.20 1.59 7.63
CA PRO A 404 36.18 0.68 6.99
C PRO A 404 35.58 -0.71 6.65
N SER A 405 34.44 -1.03 7.22
CA SER A 405 33.73 -2.32 7.04
C SER A 405 32.86 -2.39 5.78
N VAL A 406 32.79 -1.30 5.02
CA VAL A 406 32.03 -1.23 3.78
C VAL A 406 32.78 -0.50 2.67
N GLU A 407 32.46 -0.84 1.43
CA GLU A 407 32.87 -0.08 0.23
C GLU A 407 31.63 0.52 -0.43
N VAL A 408 31.62 1.85 -0.63
CA VAL A 408 30.45 2.57 -1.15
C VAL A 408 30.66 2.98 -2.60
N PHE A 409 29.84 2.48 -3.49
CA PHE A 409 29.82 2.78 -4.93
C PHE A 409 28.66 3.72 -5.26
N GLN A 410 28.98 4.99 -5.48
CA GLN A 410 28.05 6.03 -5.87
C GLN A 410 28.57 6.72 -7.14
N PHE A 411 27.81 6.66 -8.22
CA PHE A 411 28.29 7.04 -9.56
C PHE A 411 27.93 8.49 -9.96
N HIS A 412 27.06 9.15 -9.18
CA HIS A 412 26.67 10.54 -9.37
C HIS A 412 26.68 11.30 -8.07
N GLU A 413 26.80 12.62 -8.15
CA GLU A 413 26.57 13.50 -7.00
C GLU A 413 25.07 13.64 -6.70
N ASN A 414 24.73 13.70 -5.41
CA ASN A 414 23.39 13.99 -4.97
C ASN A 414 23.03 15.46 -5.22
N CYS A 415 21.76 15.76 -5.50
CA CYS A 415 21.30 17.11 -5.79
C CYS A 415 19.90 17.36 -5.21
N ASP A 416 19.74 18.48 -4.49
CA ASP A 416 18.48 18.90 -3.87
C ASP A 416 17.83 20.12 -4.56
N LYS A 417 18.44 20.64 -5.63
CA LYS A 417 17.99 21.90 -6.26
C LYS A 417 16.90 21.70 -7.31
N ILE A 418 17.02 20.65 -8.13
CA ILE A 418 16.07 20.38 -9.22
C ILE A 418 15.06 19.32 -8.79
N SER A 419 15.56 18.27 -8.19
CA SER A 419 14.82 17.18 -7.54
C SER A 419 15.59 16.79 -6.28
N TYR A 420 14.94 16.08 -5.35
CA TYR A 420 15.67 15.48 -4.22
C TYR A 420 16.40 14.22 -4.70
N PHE A 421 17.30 14.40 -5.65
CA PHE A 421 18.05 13.32 -6.30
C PHE A 421 19.08 12.72 -5.34
N ILE A 422 18.89 11.46 -4.99
CA ILE A 422 19.90 10.61 -4.37
C ILE A 422 20.38 9.63 -5.44
N SER A 423 21.68 9.65 -5.72
CA SER A 423 22.28 8.67 -6.64
C SER A 423 22.06 7.26 -6.09
N PRO A 424 21.61 6.31 -6.91
CA PRO A 424 21.64 4.90 -6.55
C PRO A 424 23.01 4.52 -6.00
N THR A 425 23.01 3.93 -4.82
CA THR A 425 24.20 3.63 -4.03
C THR A 425 24.26 2.15 -3.75
N VAL A 426 25.34 1.51 -4.19
CA VAL A 426 25.65 0.11 -3.89
C VAL A 426 26.69 0.09 -2.78
N VAL A 427 26.45 -0.72 -1.75
CA VAL A 427 27.32 -0.82 -0.55
C VAL A 427 27.75 -2.26 -0.40
N LEU A 428 29.01 -2.54 -0.70
CA LEU A 428 29.61 -3.84 -0.44
C LEU A 428 29.94 -3.95 1.07
N CYS A 429 29.34 -4.94 1.73
CA CYS A 429 29.45 -5.16 3.17
C CYS A 429 30.39 -6.33 3.47
N HIS A 430 31.47 -6.06 4.20
CA HIS A 430 32.38 -7.09 4.71
C HIS A 430 31.89 -7.71 6.02
N ASP A 431 31.10 -6.96 6.80
CA ASP A 431 30.45 -7.43 8.01
C ASP A 431 28.94 -7.63 7.80
N LYS A 432 28.42 -8.78 8.26
CA LYS A 432 26.97 -9.11 8.21
C LYS A 432 26.11 -8.21 9.10
N ASP A 433 26.72 -7.55 10.08
CA ASP A 433 26.03 -6.72 11.06
C ASP A 433 25.92 -5.25 10.66
N GLU A 434 26.30 -4.91 9.41
CA GLU A 434 26.16 -3.55 8.90
C GLU A 434 24.69 -3.10 8.83
N SER A 435 24.45 -1.85 9.20
CA SER A 435 23.10 -1.27 9.21
C SER A 435 22.38 -1.35 7.87
N VAL A 436 23.13 -1.26 6.76
CA VAL A 436 22.54 -1.34 5.41
C VAL A 436 21.94 -2.73 5.09
N LEU A 437 22.38 -3.77 5.79
CA LEU A 437 21.81 -5.11 5.68
C LEU A 437 20.64 -5.36 6.65
N LYS A 438 20.40 -4.46 7.63
CA LYS A 438 19.45 -4.65 8.73
C LYS A 438 18.32 -3.62 8.78
N ASP A 439 18.63 -2.35 8.47
CA ASP A 439 17.69 -1.24 8.63
C ASP A 439 17.06 -0.86 7.30
N GLU A 440 15.75 -0.58 7.31
CA GLU A 440 15.03 -0.08 6.15
C GLU A 440 15.26 1.43 5.98
N PHE A 441 15.98 1.82 4.93
CA PHE A 441 16.24 3.25 4.63
C PHE A 441 15.17 3.91 3.75
N PHE A 442 14.38 3.13 3.06
CA PHE A 442 13.34 3.62 2.13
C PHE A 442 13.89 4.61 1.09
N GLY A 443 15.01 4.23 0.50
CA GLY A 443 15.78 5.02 -0.46
C GLY A 443 16.64 4.16 -1.37
N PRO A 444 17.36 4.75 -2.35
CA PRO A 444 18.09 4.00 -3.36
C PRO A 444 19.45 3.50 -2.85
N ILE A 445 19.43 2.67 -1.82
CA ILE A 445 20.62 2.06 -1.21
C ILE A 445 20.48 0.55 -1.23
N LEU A 446 21.46 -0.15 -1.83
CA LEU A 446 21.52 -1.60 -1.94
C LEU A 446 22.74 -2.12 -1.17
N GLY A 447 22.54 -2.89 -0.10
CA GLY A 447 23.60 -3.63 0.56
C GLY A 447 23.92 -4.93 -0.20
N VAL A 448 25.21 -5.21 -0.40
CA VAL A 448 25.68 -6.41 -1.08
C VAL A 448 26.54 -7.22 -0.13
N ARG A 449 26.24 -8.49 -0.04
CA ARG A 449 26.98 -9.49 0.71
C ARG A 449 27.55 -10.53 -0.24
N LEU A 450 28.86 -10.62 -0.33
CA LEU A 450 29.52 -11.63 -1.17
C LEU A 450 29.70 -12.93 -0.41
N TYR A 451 29.65 -14.04 -1.14
CA TYR A 451 29.90 -15.34 -0.59
C TYR A 451 30.65 -16.26 -1.56
N LYS A 452 31.36 -17.24 -1.01
CA LYS A 452 31.97 -18.33 -1.78
C LYS A 452 31.02 -19.52 -1.83
N PRO A 453 30.94 -20.25 -2.96
CA PRO A 453 30.00 -21.37 -3.11
C PRO A 453 30.09 -22.42 -1.99
N GLU A 454 31.27 -22.67 -1.45
CA GLU A 454 31.47 -23.59 -0.34
C GLU A 454 30.81 -23.14 0.98
N ASN A 455 30.44 -21.86 1.11
CA ASN A 455 29.81 -21.28 2.30
C ASN A 455 28.30 -21.04 2.11
N ILE A 456 27.67 -21.61 1.08
CA ILE A 456 26.28 -21.32 0.70
C ILE A 456 25.29 -21.56 1.85
N ASP A 457 25.46 -22.62 2.64
CA ASP A 457 24.60 -22.92 3.78
C ASP A 457 24.70 -21.88 4.91
N GLU A 458 25.86 -21.29 5.10
CA GLU A 458 26.08 -20.23 6.08
C GLU A 458 25.39 -18.94 5.62
N ILE A 459 25.58 -18.56 4.36
CA ILE A 459 25.00 -17.34 3.83
C ILE A 459 23.47 -17.41 3.70
N ILE A 460 22.91 -18.59 3.40
CA ILE A 460 21.47 -18.82 3.45
C ILE A 460 20.96 -18.56 4.87
N ARG A 461 21.59 -19.13 5.90
CA ARG A 461 21.20 -18.90 7.30
C ARG A 461 21.36 -17.42 7.69
N GLU A 462 22.41 -16.75 7.23
CA GLU A 462 22.58 -15.30 7.43
C GLU A 462 21.41 -14.54 6.81
N CYS A 463 21.05 -14.80 5.56
CA CYS A 463 19.91 -14.18 4.88
C CYS A 463 18.59 -14.38 5.62
N GLN A 464 18.35 -15.60 6.11
CA GLN A 464 17.11 -15.97 6.81
C GLN A 464 16.95 -15.30 8.17
N THR A 465 18.06 -15.03 8.89
CA THR A 465 18.01 -14.63 10.30
C THR A 465 18.41 -13.19 10.57
N SER A 466 18.93 -12.47 9.57
CA SER A 466 19.50 -11.13 9.75
C SER A 466 18.47 -10.05 10.08
N VAL A 467 17.21 -10.21 9.72
CA VAL A 467 16.17 -9.19 9.88
C VAL A 467 14.83 -9.76 10.34
N PRO A 468 14.01 -8.96 11.04
CA PRO A 468 12.68 -9.38 11.48
C PRO A 468 11.60 -9.27 10.38
N TYR A 469 11.95 -8.81 9.19
CA TYR A 469 11.02 -8.59 8.08
C TYR A 469 10.82 -9.85 7.24
N ALA A 470 9.65 -9.96 6.61
CA ALA A 470 9.31 -11.04 5.69
C ALA A 470 8.25 -10.58 4.67
N LEU A 471 8.61 -9.58 3.82
CA LEU A 471 7.70 -9.06 2.81
C LEU A 471 7.93 -9.73 1.45
N THR A 472 9.05 -9.45 0.80
CA THR A 472 9.39 -10.05 -0.50
C THR A 472 10.81 -10.62 -0.52
N GLY A 473 11.05 -11.56 -1.44
CA GLY A 473 12.35 -12.10 -1.74
C GLY A 473 12.42 -12.63 -3.17
N ALA A 474 13.60 -12.59 -3.77
CA ALA A 474 13.83 -13.18 -5.08
C ALA A 474 15.03 -14.14 -5.06
N ILE A 475 14.95 -15.20 -5.85
CA ILE A 475 15.98 -16.23 -5.98
C ILE A 475 16.33 -16.35 -7.45
N PHE A 476 17.62 -16.36 -7.76
CA PHE A 476 18.13 -16.43 -9.12
C PHE A 476 19.02 -17.65 -9.29
N SER A 477 18.66 -18.54 -10.22
CA SER A 477 19.44 -19.68 -10.65
C SER A 477 18.90 -20.23 -11.98
N GLU A 478 19.74 -20.89 -12.77
CA GLU A 478 19.31 -21.76 -13.86
C GLU A 478 19.24 -23.23 -13.44
N ASN A 479 19.69 -23.55 -12.21
CA ASN A 479 19.65 -24.89 -11.64
C ASN A 479 18.29 -25.15 -10.97
N GLN A 480 17.51 -26.06 -11.55
CA GLN A 480 16.15 -26.36 -11.08
C GLN A 480 16.13 -27.01 -9.70
N ASP A 481 17.08 -27.90 -9.40
CA ASP A 481 17.15 -28.58 -8.09
C ASP A 481 17.48 -27.57 -6.97
N PHE A 482 18.35 -26.60 -7.26
CA PHE A 482 18.60 -25.50 -6.35
C PHE A 482 17.35 -24.67 -6.11
N LEU A 483 16.61 -24.28 -7.17
CA LEU A 483 15.39 -23.48 -7.05
C LEU A 483 14.32 -24.17 -6.19
N GLU A 484 14.09 -25.48 -6.40
CA GLU A 484 13.13 -26.24 -5.60
C GLU A 484 13.54 -26.27 -4.11
N SER A 485 14.82 -26.51 -3.83
CA SER A 485 15.35 -26.47 -2.46
C SER A 485 15.26 -25.08 -1.83
N ALA A 486 15.58 -24.03 -2.59
CA ALA A 486 15.57 -22.66 -2.13
C ALA A 486 14.15 -22.16 -1.80
N VAL A 487 13.13 -22.54 -2.59
CA VAL A 487 11.72 -22.22 -2.28
C VAL A 487 11.34 -22.73 -0.89
N GLU A 488 11.72 -23.97 -0.55
CA GLU A 488 11.44 -24.54 0.77
C GLU A 488 12.26 -23.85 1.88
N LEU A 489 13.55 -23.58 1.62
CA LEU A 489 14.43 -22.92 2.59
C LEU A 489 13.96 -21.50 2.96
N PHE A 490 13.50 -20.71 1.99
CA PHE A 490 13.12 -19.33 2.21
C PHE A 490 11.62 -19.09 2.46
N ARG A 491 10.79 -20.12 2.53
CA ARG A 491 9.33 -20.01 2.69
C ARG A 491 8.88 -19.16 3.89
N GLU A 492 9.68 -19.11 4.96
CA GLU A 492 9.39 -18.34 6.17
C GLU A 492 10.03 -16.93 6.17
N ASN A 493 10.65 -16.52 5.06
CA ASN A 493 11.40 -15.27 4.96
C ASN A 493 10.76 -14.22 4.05
N CYS A 494 9.71 -14.59 3.33
CA CYS A 494 8.98 -13.63 2.51
C CYS A 494 7.53 -14.05 2.29
N GLY A 495 6.63 -13.08 2.31
CA GLY A 495 5.22 -13.29 1.97
C GLY A 495 4.99 -13.48 0.48
N ASN A 496 5.85 -12.88 -0.36
CA ASN A 496 5.87 -13.06 -1.81
C ASN A 496 7.28 -13.42 -2.26
N MET A 497 7.43 -14.56 -2.91
CA MET A 497 8.68 -15.07 -3.46
C MET A 497 8.67 -15.02 -4.98
N TYR A 498 9.77 -14.60 -5.57
CA TYR A 498 9.96 -14.47 -7.00
C TYR A 498 11.15 -15.31 -7.45
N ILE A 499 10.97 -16.04 -8.54
CA ILE A 499 12.03 -16.88 -9.12
C ILE A 499 12.46 -16.24 -10.43
N ASN A 500 13.76 -15.93 -10.52
CA ASN A 500 14.35 -15.28 -11.70
C ASN A 500 13.62 -13.98 -12.11
N ASP A 501 13.06 -13.27 -11.13
CA ASP A 501 12.34 -12.02 -11.38
C ASP A 501 12.60 -11.01 -10.26
N GLN A 502 12.16 -9.77 -10.48
CA GLN A 502 12.27 -8.69 -9.50
C GLN A 502 11.36 -8.92 -8.30
N SER A 503 11.78 -8.51 -7.11
CA SER A 503 10.98 -8.62 -5.88
C SER A 503 9.87 -7.56 -5.74
N THR A 504 9.76 -6.65 -6.73
CA THR A 504 8.75 -5.59 -6.81
C THR A 504 7.78 -5.87 -7.97
N GLY A 505 6.60 -5.21 -7.97
CA GLY A 505 5.68 -5.28 -9.10
C GLY A 505 4.73 -6.48 -9.05
N ALA A 506 4.25 -6.83 -7.85
CA ALA A 506 3.11 -7.74 -7.72
C ALA A 506 1.90 -7.20 -8.50
N VAL A 507 1.25 -8.07 -9.28
CA VAL A 507 0.08 -7.72 -10.09
C VAL A 507 -1.18 -8.18 -9.36
N VAL A 508 -2.14 -7.27 -9.17
CA VAL A 508 -3.42 -7.55 -8.50
C VAL A 508 -4.13 -8.72 -9.20
N GLY A 509 -4.62 -9.67 -8.42
CA GLY A 509 -5.26 -10.88 -8.95
C GLY A 509 -4.30 -11.98 -9.42
N GLN A 510 -2.98 -11.70 -9.52
CA GLN A 510 -1.97 -12.69 -9.88
C GLN A 510 -1.05 -13.04 -8.71
N GLN A 511 -0.55 -12.03 -8.01
CA GLN A 511 0.27 -12.20 -6.80
C GLN A 511 -0.37 -11.42 -5.65
N PRO A 512 -1.27 -12.02 -4.87
CA PRO A 512 -1.79 -11.40 -3.65
C PRO A 512 -0.64 -10.93 -2.76
N PHE A 513 -0.66 -9.64 -2.41
CA PHE A 513 0.49 -9.00 -1.80
C PHE A 513 0.32 -8.82 -0.28
N GLY A 514 1.33 -9.22 0.48
CA GLY A 514 1.39 -9.02 1.92
C GLY A 514 2.50 -9.83 2.58
N GLY A 515 3.14 -9.21 3.59
CA GLY A 515 4.19 -9.79 4.39
C GLY A 515 3.71 -10.31 5.75
N PHE A 516 4.58 -10.99 6.45
CA PHE A 516 4.39 -11.43 7.83
C PHE A 516 5.58 -11.05 8.70
N LYS A 517 5.66 -11.50 9.95
CA LYS A 517 6.62 -10.98 10.96
C LYS A 517 6.45 -9.46 11.11
N ALA A 518 7.55 -8.71 11.09
CA ALA A 518 7.52 -7.25 11.20
C ALA A 518 7.05 -6.52 9.92
N SER A 519 6.77 -7.26 8.83
CA SER A 519 6.30 -6.66 7.56
C SER A 519 4.78 -6.58 7.45
N GLY A 520 4.01 -7.17 8.37
CA GLY A 520 2.57 -7.02 8.34
C GLY A 520 1.79 -8.22 8.87
N THR A 521 0.49 -8.20 8.64
CA THR A 521 -0.47 -9.19 9.15
C THR A 521 -0.85 -10.26 8.14
N ASN A 522 -0.25 -10.20 6.96
CA ASN A 522 -0.41 -11.18 5.87
C ASN A 522 -1.87 -11.37 5.39
N ASP A 523 -2.66 -10.31 5.43
CA ASP A 523 -4.06 -10.34 4.96
C ASP A 523 -4.20 -10.35 3.43
N LYS A 524 -3.10 -10.24 2.69
CA LYS A 524 -3.01 -10.40 1.24
C LYS A 524 -3.91 -9.45 0.45
N ALA A 525 -3.51 -8.17 0.35
CA ALA A 525 -4.19 -7.22 -0.52
C ALA A 525 -4.30 -7.76 -1.96
N GLY A 526 -5.46 -7.59 -2.60
CA GLY A 526 -5.75 -8.19 -3.89
C GLY A 526 -6.11 -9.68 -3.84
N ASP A 527 -6.71 -10.12 -2.73
CA ASP A 527 -7.18 -11.47 -2.51
C ASP A 527 -8.57 -11.49 -1.83
N ILE A 528 -9.28 -12.61 -1.98
CA ILE A 528 -10.58 -12.85 -1.35
C ILE A 528 -10.50 -12.80 0.19
N ASN A 529 -9.37 -13.22 0.78
CA ASN A 529 -9.17 -13.19 2.22
C ASN A 529 -9.16 -11.76 2.77
N PHE A 530 -8.55 -10.81 2.05
CA PHE A 530 -8.62 -9.40 2.42
C PHE A 530 -10.06 -8.90 2.47
N MET A 531 -10.88 -9.23 1.45
CA MET A 531 -12.28 -8.85 1.43
C MET A 531 -13.10 -9.49 2.56
N LEU A 532 -12.80 -10.73 2.94
CA LEU A 532 -13.42 -11.39 4.08
C LEU A 532 -13.08 -10.71 5.42
N ARG A 533 -11.90 -10.13 5.55
CA ARG A 533 -11.52 -9.36 6.74
C ARG A 533 -12.29 -8.05 6.91
N LEU A 534 -12.93 -7.56 5.85
CA LEU A 534 -13.68 -6.31 5.84
C LEU A 534 -15.18 -6.47 6.14
N CYS A 535 -15.65 -7.68 6.44
CA CYS A 535 -17.07 -7.94 6.76
C CYS A 535 -17.22 -8.92 7.92
N ASN A 536 -18.37 -8.90 8.57
CA ASN A 536 -18.80 -9.90 9.52
C ASN A 536 -19.69 -10.92 8.84
N GLN A 537 -19.48 -12.20 9.12
CA GLN A 537 -20.33 -13.30 8.63
C GLN A 537 -21.32 -13.72 9.70
N GLN A 538 -22.60 -13.79 9.34
CA GLN A 538 -23.67 -14.35 10.16
C GLN A 538 -24.21 -15.60 9.47
N ASN A 539 -24.28 -16.72 10.18
CA ASN A 539 -24.86 -17.95 9.67
C ASN A 539 -26.27 -18.13 10.21
N ILE A 540 -27.21 -18.47 9.31
CA ILE A 540 -28.61 -18.70 9.63
C ILE A 540 -28.94 -20.13 9.24
N LYS A 541 -29.56 -20.88 10.18
CA LYS A 541 -30.14 -22.18 9.96
C LYS A 541 -31.66 -22.09 9.97
N ILE A 542 -32.32 -22.55 8.95
CA ILE A 542 -33.79 -22.57 8.81
C ILE A 542 -34.21 -24.04 8.71
N ASN A 543 -34.98 -24.53 9.67
CA ASN A 543 -35.69 -25.80 9.55
C ASN A 543 -36.91 -25.57 8.66
N GLU A 544 -37.04 -26.35 7.59
CA GLU A 544 -38.24 -26.39 6.77
C GLU A 544 -39.21 -27.39 7.40
N LEU A 545 -40.24 -26.88 8.10
CA LEU A 545 -41.30 -27.67 8.75
C LEU A 545 -42.26 -28.23 7.69
#